data_f3bad10c6a66adad14ba9c9bbe6815e2
#
_entry.id   f3bad10c6a66adad14ba9c9bbe6815e2
#
_cell.length_a   1.000
_cell.length_b   1.000
_cell.length_c   1.000
_cell.angle_alpha   90.00
_cell.angle_beta   90.00
_cell.angle_gamma   90.00
#
_symmetry.space_group_name_H-M   'P 1'
#
loop_
_entity.id
_entity.type
_entity.pdbx_description
1 polymer ?
#
loop_
_entity_poly.entity_id
_entity_poly.type
_entity_poly.pdbx_seq_one_letter_code
_entity_poly.pdbx_strand_id
1 'polypeptide(L)'
;MTGKFVCQAFQEYYKRDFQLEAAPREIGMREFGFVLFPEGVVRHKKFESVKELTCFLRQHAPLDVFYSCAYYEDPEADMEKKGWRGADLIFDIDADHIPTACERLHDIWICNDCKFSGKGFVPERCPICGGEKFEVKTWPCEVCLASAKEETIKLLDILTDDFGFSED
;
A
#
# COMPACT_ATOMS: atom_id res chain seq x y z
N MET A 1 -12.13 -22.52 -0.57
CA MET A 1 -13.37 -22.06 0.09
C MET A 1 -13.27 -20.65 0.66
N THR A 2 -12.12 -20.24 1.18
CA THR A 2 -11.91 -18.93 1.83
C THR A 2 -12.11 -17.71 0.90
N GLY A 3 -11.64 -17.76 -0.34
CA GLY A 3 -11.72 -16.61 -1.26
C GLY A 3 -13.14 -16.22 -1.66
N LYS A 4 -14.05 -17.18 -1.84
CA LYS A 4 -15.47 -16.89 -2.15
C LYS A 4 -16.17 -16.17 -1.01
N PHE A 5 -15.92 -16.58 0.22
CA PHE A 5 -16.50 -15.94 1.41
C PHE A 5 -16.03 -14.51 1.55
N VAL A 6 -14.72 -14.27 1.41
CA VAL A 6 -14.14 -12.92 1.49
C VAL A 6 -14.75 -12.01 0.41
N CYS A 7 -14.80 -12.46 -0.84
CA CYS A 7 -15.41 -11.73 -1.93
C CYS A 7 -16.88 -11.36 -1.64
N GLN A 8 -17.67 -12.29 -1.14
CA GLN A 8 -19.07 -12.04 -0.77
C GLN A 8 -19.21 -11.01 0.35
N ALA A 9 -18.35 -11.08 1.37
CA ALA A 9 -18.36 -10.12 2.48
C ALA A 9 -18.04 -8.70 1.99
N PHE A 10 -17.03 -8.54 1.11
CA PHE A 10 -16.73 -7.25 0.49
C PHE A 10 -17.90 -6.72 -0.35
N GLN A 11 -18.50 -7.57 -1.19
CA GLN A 11 -19.65 -7.18 -2.00
C GLN A 11 -20.85 -6.73 -1.15
N GLU A 12 -21.12 -7.41 -0.04
CA GLU A 12 -22.18 -7.01 0.88
C GLU A 12 -21.89 -5.67 1.54
N TYR A 13 -20.67 -5.46 2.03
CA TYR A 13 -20.23 -4.20 2.60
C TYR A 13 -20.38 -3.04 1.62
N TYR A 14 -19.84 -3.16 0.40
CA TYR A 14 -19.93 -2.10 -0.60
C TYR A 14 -21.36 -1.78 -1.03
N LYS A 15 -22.26 -2.74 -1.02
CA LYS A 15 -23.68 -2.53 -1.36
C LYS A 15 -24.48 -1.86 -0.25
N ARG A 16 -24.20 -2.20 1.01
CA ARG A 16 -25.05 -1.84 2.15
C ARG A 16 -24.49 -0.68 2.98
N ASP A 17 -23.21 -0.79 3.34
CA ASP A 17 -22.64 0.00 4.42
C ASP A 17 -21.59 0.99 3.92
N PHE A 18 -21.07 0.81 2.69
CA PHE A 18 -20.02 1.65 2.16
C PHE A 18 -20.49 3.08 1.91
N GLN A 19 -19.76 4.03 2.52
CA GLN A 19 -19.86 5.47 2.25
C GLN A 19 -18.47 6.00 1.97
N LEU A 20 -18.33 6.78 0.90
CA LEU A 20 -17.08 7.48 0.60
C LEU A 20 -17.09 8.79 1.39
N GLU A 21 -16.44 8.79 2.56
CA GLU A 21 -16.41 9.94 3.48
C GLU A 21 -15.52 11.07 2.95
N ALA A 22 -14.41 10.71 2.28
CA ALA A 22 -13.49 11.65 1.68
C ALA A 22 -13.03 11.17 0.31
N ALA A 23 -12.98 12.09 -0.64
CA ALA A 23 -12.42 11.84 -1.97
C ALA A 23 -11.15 12.68 -2.15
N PRO A 24 -10.18 12.21 -2.95
CA PRO A 24 -9.00 13.00 -3.25
C PRO A 24 -9.36 14.30 -3.99
N ARG A 25 -8.61 15.35 -3.73
CA ARG A 25 -8.72 16.59 -4.52
C ARG A 25 -8.39 16.29 -5.98
N GLU A 26 -8.94 17.10 -6.89
CA GLU A 26 -8.67 17.01 -8.34
C GLU A 26 -8.87 15.58 -8.89
N ILE A 27 -9.99 14.95 -8.54
CA ILE A 27 -10.29 13.55 -8.86
C ILE A 27 -10.14 13.25 -10.36
N GLY A 28 -10.50 14.18 -11.24
CA GLY A 28 -10.40 14.04 -12.68
C GLY A 28 -8.98 14.05 -13.23
N MET A 29 -8.00 14.46 -12.43
CA MET A 29 -6.59 14.51 -12.79
C MET A 29 -5.76 13.36 -12.19
N ARG A 30 -6.39 12.43 -11.47
CA ARG A 30 -5.69 11.34 -10.80
C ARG A 30 -5.90 10.01 -11.49
N GLU A 31 -4.82 9.23 -11.54
CA GLU A 31 -4.92 7.81 -11.88
C GLU A 31 -5.42 7.05 -10.67
N PHE A 32 -6.40 6.18 -10.88
CA PHE A 32 -6.85 5.22 -9.89
C PHE A 32 -6.41 3.81 -10.25
N GLY A 33 -6.14 3.03 -9.20
CA GLY A 33 -5.86 1.61 -9.27
C GLY A 33 -6.68 0.84 -8.26
N PHE A 34 -6.93 -0.43 -8.58
CA PHE A 34 -7.78 -1.31 -7.79
C PHE A 34 -7.21 -2.71 -7.76
N VAL A 35 -7.36 -3.38 -6.63
CA VAL A 35 -7.22 -4.83 -6.56
C VAL A 35 -8.62 -5.43 -6.60
N LEU A 36 -8.97 -6.05 -7.71
CA LEU A 36 -10.28 -6.67 -7.92
C LEU A 36 -10.19 -8.19 -7.73
N PHE A 37 -11.28 -8.79 -7.29
CA PHE A 37 -11.36 -10.23 -7.15
C PHE A 37 -12.33 -10.82 -8.20
N PRO A 38 -11.90 -11.80 -9.03
CA PRO A 38 -10.59 -12.48 -9.08
C PRO A 38 -9.58 -11.85 -10.05
N GLU A 39 -9.89 -10.72 -10.69
CA GLU A 39 -9.14 -10.16 -11.83
C GLU A 39 -7.72 -9.68 -11.46
N GLY A 40 -7.47 -9.41 -10.17
CA GLY A 40 -6.20 -8.89 -9.71
C GLY A 40 -6.09 -7.37 -9.83
N VAL A 41 -4.89 -6.87 -10.16
CA VAL A 41 -4.63 -5.42 -10.19
C VAL A 41 -5.11 -4.80 -11.50
N VAL A 42 -5.97 -3.78 -11.37
CA VAL A 42 -6.44 -2.93 -12.48
C VAL A 42 -5.90 -1.52 -12.24
N ARG A 43 -5.31 -0.91 -13.26
CA ARG A 43 -4.70 0.43 -13.20
C ARG A 43 -5.19 1.31 -14.34
N HIS A 44 -4.68 2.56 -14.38
CA HIS A 44 -4.99 3.53 -15.43
C HIS A 44 -6.49 3.82 -15.54
N LYS A 45 -7.15 4.02 -14.39
CA LYS A 45 -8.54 4.43 -14.33
C LYS A 45 -8.65 5.89 -13.96
N LYS A 46 -9.62 6.58 -14.56
CA LYS A 46 -9.98 7.96 -14.30
C LYS A 46 -11.45 8.04 -13.90
N PHE A 47 -11.78 9.00 -13.07
CA PHE A 47 -13.18 9.32 -12.72
C PHE A 47 -13.37 10.83 -12.76
N GLU A 48 -14.42 11.25 -13.42
CA GLU A 48 -14.73 12.69 -13.53
C GLU A 48 -15.42 13.24 -12.28
N SER A 49 -15.94 12.35 -11.43
CA SER A 49 -16.64 12.76 -10.21
C SER A 49 -16.58 11.70 -9.10
N VAL A 50 -16.77 12.18 -7.86
CA VAL A 50 -16.94 11.31 -6.68
C VAL A 50 -18.10 10.32 -6.85
N LYS A 51 -19.18 10.74 -7.52
CA LYS A 51 -20.32 9.89 -7.79
C LYS A 51 -19.97 8.72 -8.71
N GLU A 52 -19.19 8.98 -9.73
CA GLU A 52 -18.72 7.94 -10.68
C GLU A 52 -17.80 6.95 -9.97
N LEU A 53 -16.81 7.44 -9.21
CA LEU A 53 -15.96 6.59 -8.38
C LEU A 53 -16.78 5.74 -7.40
N THR A 54 -17.73 6.34 -6.69
CA THR A 54 -18.59 5.61 -5.75
C THR A 54 -19.41 4.52 -6.45
N CYS A 55 -19.92 4.81 -7.64
CA CYS A 55 -20.66 3.83 -8.44
C CYS A 55 -19.76 2.64 -8.82
N PHE A 56 -18.54 2.93 -9.27
CA PHE A 56 -17.55 1.91 -9.61
C PHE A 56 -17.20 1.04 -8.39
N LEU A 57 -16.92 1.66 -7.24
CA LEU A 57 -16.59 0.96 -6.01
C LEU A 57 -17.72 0.00 -5.57
N ARG A 58 -18.96 0.47 -5.61
CA ARG A 58 -20.13 -0.37 -5.27
C ARG A 58 -20.36 -1.52 -6.25
N GLN A 59 -20.04 -1.28 -7.52
CA GLN A 59 -20.22 -2.30 -8.57
C GLN A 59 -19.16 -3.40 -8.49
N HIS A 60 -17.91 -3.02 -8.26
CA HIS A 60 -16.76 -3.93 -8.35
C HIS A 60 -16.28 -4.48 -7.00
N ALA A 61 -16.66 -3.83 -5.89
CA ALA A 61 -16.27 -4.22 -4.53
C ALA A 61 -14.77 -4.58 -4.40
N PRO A 62 -13.85 -3.64 -4.72
CA PRO A 62 -12.42 -3.92 -4.72
C PRO A 62 -11.89 -4.29 -3.34
N LEU A 63 -10.82 -5.09 -3.30
CA LEU A 63 -10.09 -5.42 -2.09
C LEU A 63 -9.25 -4.24 -1.61
N ASP A 64 -8.61 -3.54 -2.57
CA ASP A 64 -7.83 -2.34 -2.33
C ASP A 64 -8.16 -1.27 -3.37
N VAL A 65 -8.06 -0.02 -2.94
CA VAL A 65 -8.21 1.17 -3.78
C VAL A 65 -7.05 2.09 -3.53
N PHE A 66 -6.40 2.54 -4.57
CA PHE A 66 -5.33 3.52 -4.50
C PHE A 66 -5.45 4.55 -5.61
N TYR A 67 -4.90 5.73 -5.40
CA TYR A 67 -4.84 6.79 -6.39
C TYR A 67 -3.45 7.44 -6.38
N SER A 68 -3.11 8.05 -7.51
CA SER A 68 -1.81 8.69 -7.68
C SER A 68 -1.68 9.94 -6.81
N CYS A 69 -0.52 10.16 -6.20
CA CYS A 69 -0.15 11.48 -5.68
C CYS A 69 0.06 12.49 -6.81
N ALA A 70 0.43 12.05 -8.00
CA ALA A 70 0.60 12.89 -9.17
C ALA A 70 -0.74 13.26 -9.81
N TYR A 71 -0.74 14.44 -10.43
CA TYR A 71 -1.82 14.96 -11.28
C TYR A 71 -1.41 14.85 -12.73
N TYR A 72 -2.32 14.38 -13.57
CA TYR A 72 -2.10 14.13 -14.98
C TYR A 72 -3.15 14.84 -15.86
N GLU A 73 -2.77 15.21 -17.08
CA GLU A 73 -3.73 15.66 -18.09
C GLU A 73 -4.67 14.53 -18.51
N ASP A 74 -4.10 13.37 -18.76
CA ASP A 74 -4.81 12.16 -19.13
C ASP A 74 -4.39 10.97 -18.25
N PRO A 75 -5.04 10.76 -17.09
CA PRO A 75 -4.72 9.69 -16.18
C PRO A 75 -4.85 8.27 -16.76
N GLU A 76 -5.66 8.07 -17.79
CA GLU A 76 -5.88 6.75 -18.41
C GLU A 76 -4.85 6.41 -19.49
N ALA A 77 -4.09 7.40 -19.95
CA ALA A 77 -3.06 7.18 -20.96
C ALA A 77 -1.90 6.32 -20.44
N ASP A 78 -1.07 5.82 -21.35
CA ASP A 78 0.22 5.22 -21.02
C ASP A 78 1.11 6.23 -20.28
N MET A 79 2.02 5.77 -19.44
CA MET A 79 2.85 6.62 -18.58
C MET A 79 3.55 7.75 -19.31
N GLU A 80 4.06 7.51 -20.52
CA GLU A 80 4.76 8.50 -21.34
C GLU A 80 3.83 9.60 -21.89
N LYS A 81 2.52 9.36 -21.91
CA LYS A 81 1.51 10.23 -22.53
C LYS A 81 0.58 10.89 -21.50
N LYS A 82 0.69 10.56 -20.23
CA LYS A 82 -0.20 11.08 -19.17
C LYS A 82 -0.17 12.59 -19.01
N GLY A 83 0.93 13.26 -19.34
CA GLY A 83 1.09 14.70 -19.16
C GLY A 83 1.11 15.07 -17.67
N TRP A 84 2.25 14.96 -17.01
CA TRP A 84 2.41 15.29 -15.61
C TRP A 84 2.18 16.80 -15.35
N ARG A 85 1.37 17.14 -14.36
CA ARG A 85 0.98 18.50 -13.99
C ARG A 85 1.47 18.94 -12.62
N GLY A 86 1.83 18.02 -11.78
CA GLY A 86 2.25 18.25 -10.40
C GLY A 86 1.96 17.03 -9.55
N ALA A 87 2.19 17.15 -8.26
CA ALA A 87 1.89 16.09 -7.29
C ALA A 87 1.63 16.68 -5.91
N ASP A 88 0.89 15.94 -5.07
CA ASP A 88 0.92 16.16 -3.63
C ASP A 88 2.31 15.77 -3.11
N LEU A 89 2.78 16.49 -2.09
CA LEU A 89 3.99 16.12 -1.37
C LEU A 89 3.64 14.98 -0.40
N ILE A 90 4.23 13.82 -0.62
CA ILE A 90 4.02 12.63 0.21
C ILE A 90 5.38 12.12 0.69
N PHE A 91 5.44 11.79 1.96
CA PHE A 91 6.59 11.10 2.57
C PHE A 91 6.14 9.71 3.00
N ASP A 92 6.82 8.70 2.50
CA ASP A 92 6.59 7.30 2.84
C ASP A 92 7.74 6.80 3.71
N ILE A 93 7.45 6.47 4.96
CA ILE A 93 8.44 6.08 5.96
C ILE A 93 8.20 4.64 6.37
N ASP A 94 8.88 3.74 5.67
CA ASP A 94 8.75 2.30 5.88
C ASP A 94 9.55 1.83 7.11
N ALA A 95 8.84 1.27 8.07
CA ALA A 95 9.43 0.76 9.31
C ALA A 95 10.45 -0.38 9.10
N ASP A 96 10.36 -1.11 8.00
CA ASP A 96 11.29 -2.19 7.64
C ASP A 96 12.53 -1.71 6.86
N HIS A 97 12.53 -0.46 6.41
CA HIS A 97 13.68 0.17 5.76
C HIS A 97 14.55 1.00 6.70
N ILE A 98 14.10 1.24 7.92
CA ILE A 98 14.84 1.99 8.93
C ILE A 98 15.70 1.02 9.76
N PRO A 99 17.00 1.33 10.01
CA PRO A 99 17.80 0.58 10.95
C PRO A 99 17.17 0.62 12.36
N THR A 100 16.85 -0.53 12.90
CA THR A 100 16.20 -0.64 14.22
C THR A 100 16.97 -1.56 15.15
N ALA A 101 16.81 -1.38 16.46
CA ALA A 101 17.44 -2.20 17.47
C ALA A 101 16.96 -3.67 17.47
N CYS A 102 15.85 -3.97 16.78
CA CYS A 102 15.34 -5.33 16.67
C CYS A 102 16.11 -6.19 15.65
N GLU A 103 16.97 -5.57 14.80
CA GLU A 103 17.78 -6.27 13.78
C GLU A 103 16.98 -7.29 12.95
N ARG A 104 15.70 -7.01 12.68
CA ARG A 104 14.77 -7.89 11.94
C ARG A 104 14.56 -9.29 12.58
N LEU A 105 14.75 -9.45 13.87
CA LEU A 105 14.53 -10.74 14.55
C LEU A 105 13.07 -11.22 14.48
N HIS A 106 12.14 -10.36 14.09
CA HIS A 106 10.72 -10.68 13.86
C HIS A 106 10.42 -11.21 12.47
N ASP A 107 11.35 -11.10 11.50
CA ASP A 107 11.16 -11.59 10.14
C ASP A 107 10.98 -13.11 10.12
N ILE A 108 10.17 -13.58 9.18
CA ILE A 108 9.94 -15.01 8.96
C ILE A 108 10.53 -15.37 7.60
N TRP A 109 11.42 -16.34 7.59
CA TRP A 109 11.93 -16.91 6.35
C TRP A 109 11.32 -18.30 6.11
N ILE A 110 11.13 -18.63 4.84
CA ILE A 110 10.52 -19.89 4.38
C ILE A 110 11.40 -20.47 3.29
N CYS A 111 11.90 -21.69 3.48
CA CYS A 111 12.66 -22.39 2.44
C CYS A 111 11.76 -22.68 1.24
N ASN A 112 12.24 -22.35 0.02
CA ASN A 112 11.47 -22.55 -1.19
C ASN A 112 11.32 -24.02 -1.56
N ASP A 113 12.29 -24.87 -1.15
CA ASP A 113 12.31 -26.30 -1.50
C ASP A 113 11.43 -27.14 -0.58
N CYS A 114 11.65 -27.08 0.74
CA CYS A 114 10.92 -27.94 1.70
C CYS A 114 9.83 -27.24 2.49
N LYS A 115 9.66 -25.91 2.30
CA LYS A 115 8.67 -25.07 3.03
C LYS A 115 8.87 -24.99 4.55
N PHE A 116 10.01 -25.47 5.05
CA PHE A 116 10.39 -25.23 6.44
C PHE A 116 10.58 -23.73 6.67
N SER A 117 10.15 -23.23 7.83
CA SER A 117 10.22 -21.81 8.17
C SER A 117 10.90 -21.58 9.52
N GLY A 118 11.50 -20.41 9.66
CA GLY A 118 12.09 -19.94 10.91
C GLY A 118 11.93 -18.44 11.07
N LYS A 119 12.35 -17.92 12.21
CA LYS A 119 12.34 -16.48 12.53
C LYS A 119 13.75 -15.93 12.55
N GLY A 120 13.87 -14.62 12.29
CA GLY A 120 15.12 -13.87 12.34
C GLY A 120 15.91 -13.99 11.05
N PHE A 121 17.23 -13.97 11.17
CA PHE A 121 18.11 -13.98 10.00
C PHE A 121 17.93 -15.21 9.12
N VAL A 122 17.95 -15.00 7.81
CA VAL A 122 17.91 -16.08 6.82
C VAL A 122 19.21 -16.87 6.93
N PRO A 123 19.18 -18.19 7.14
CA PRO A 123 20.38 -19.00 7.14
C PRO A 123 20.97 -19.15 5.73
N GLU A 124 22.27 -19.37 5.61
CA GLU A 124 22.91 -19.64 4.32
C GLU A 124 22.32 -20.87 3.64
N ARG A 125 21.96 -21.88 4.45
CA ARG A 125 21.33 -23.13 3.99
C ARG A 125 20.20 -23.56 4.90
N CYS A 126 19.18 -24.12 4.31
CA CYS A 126 18.06 -24.67 5.06
C CYS A 126 18.54 -25.81 5.97
N PRO A 127 18.24 -25.75 7.28
CA PRO A 127 18.69 -26.78 8.24
C PRO A 127 18.03 -28.16 8.02
N ILE A 128 16.98 -28.23 7.20
CA ILE A 128 16.25 -29.46 6.92
C ILE A 128 16.68 -30.10 5.59
N CYS A 129 16.73 -29.33 4.50
CA CYS A 129 16.98 -29.88 3.15
C CYS A 129 18.27 -29.36 2.50
N GLY A 130 18.98 -28.39 3.11
CA GLY A 130 20.18 -27.81 2.55
C GLY A 130 19.94 -26.81 1.42
N GLY A 131 18.69 -26.49 1.08
CA GLY A 131 18.34 -25.51 0.04
C GLY A 131 18.83 -24.10 0.38
N GLU A 132 19.14 -23.30 -0.64
CA GLU A 132 19.76 -21.97 -0.48
C GLU A 132 18.77 -20.83 -0.86
N LYS A 133 17.55 -21.15 -1.30
CA LYS A 133 16.54 -20.18 -1.70
C LYS A 133 15.45 -20.04 -0.66
N PHE A 134 15.19 -18.80 -0.27
CA PHE A 134 14.22 -18.47 0.77
C PHE A 134 13.29 -17.36 0.32
N GLU A 135 12.03 -17.46 0.73
CA GLU A 135 11.08 -16.36 0.77
C GLU A 135 11.18 -15.70 2.15
N VAL A 136 11.23 -14.37 2.21
CA VAL A 136 11.25 -13.64 3.48
C VAL A 136 9.97 -12.82 3.59
N LYS A 137 9.32 -12.92 4.75
CA LYS A 137 8.16 -12.09 5.13
C LYS A 137 8.60 -11.19 6.27
N THR A 138 8.70 -9.91 5.98
CA THR A 138 9.02 -8.88 6.95
C THR A 138 7.75 -8.38 7.62
N TRP A 139 7.73 -8.34 8.95
CA TRP A 139 6.63 -7.79 9.74
C TRP A 139 7.19 -6.75 10.70
N PRO A 140 6.72 -5.49 10.64
CA PRO A 140 7.14 -4.51 11.62
C PRO A 140 6.69 -4.92 13.03
N CYS A 141 7.61 -4.80 13.99
CA CYS A 141 7.32 -4.97 15.41
C CYS A 141 7.20 -3.61 16.11
N GLU A 142 6.84 -3.58 17.37
CA GLU A 142 6.71 -2.35 18.15
C GLU A 142 7.99 -1.49 18.14
N VAL A 143 9.18 -2.11 18.11
CA VAL A 143 10.46 -1.39 18.00
C VAL A 143 10.60 -0.72 16.65
N CYS A 144 10.26 -1.41 15.56
CA CYS A 144 10.29 -0.86 14.21
C CYS A 144 9.28 0.30 14.06
N LEU A 145 8.06 0.11 14.57
CA LEU A 145 7.03 1.14 14.54
C LEU A 145 7.42 2.38 15.38
N ALA A 146 8.04 2.18 16.55
CA ALA A 146 8.53 3.29 17.36
C ALA A 146 9.61 4.09 16.61
N SER A 147 10.56 3.41 15.96
CA SER A 147 11.60 4.06 15.16
C SER A 147 11.01 4.83 13.98
N ALA A 148 10.06 4.27 13.25
CA ALA A 148 9.37 4.96 12.15
C ALA A 148 8.60 6.19 12.65
N LYS A 149 7.95 6.09 13.82
CA LYS A 149 7.27 7.22 14.45
C LYS A 149 8.25 8.33 14.84
N GLU A 150 9.41 8.00 15.41
CA GLU A 150 10.44 8.99 15.74
C GLU A 150 10.94 9.74 14.50
N GLU A 151 11.21 9.02 13.39
CA GLU A 151 11.62 9.66 12.13
C GLU A 151 10.50 10.53 11.53
N THR A 152 9.24 10.09 11.65
CA THR A 152 8.08 10.88 11.23
C THR A 152 7.95 12.18 12.02
N ILE A 153 8.14 12.13 13.34
CA ILE A 153 8.10 13.33 14.20
C ILE A 153 9.23 14.30 13.82
N LYS A 154 10.47 13.81 13.64
CA LYS A 154 11.59 14.66 13.19
C LYS A 154 11.29 15.35 11.86
N LEU A 155 10.70 14.62 10.90
CA LEU A 155 10.30 15.20 9.62
C LEU A 155 9.22 16.27 9.82
N LEU A 156 8.23 16.01 10.67
CA LEU A 156 7.19 17.00 10.99
C LEU A 156 7.77 18.27 11.60
N ASP A 157 8.67 18.13 12.57
CA ASP A 157 9.36 19.25 13.21
C ASP A 157 10.12 20.11 12.15
N ILE A 158 10.84 19.47 11.23
CA ILE A 158 11.52 20.16 10.13
C ILE A 158 10.52 20.91 9.25
N LEU A 159 9.43 20.27 8.86
CA LEU A 159 8.42 20.90 8.00
C LEU A 159 7.73 22.08 8.67
N THR A 160 7.45 21.99 9.95
CA THR A 160 6.79 23.07 10.72
C THR A 160 7.77 24.18 11.09
N ASP A 161 8.93 23.85 11.64
CA ASP A 161 9.86 24.83 12.20
C ASP A 161 10.72 25.51 11.13
N ASP A 162 11.24 24.75 10.17
CA ASP A 162 12.16 25.26 9.16
C ASP A 162 11.43 25.77 7.90
N PHE A 163 10.35 25.13 7.52
CA PHE A 163 9.59 25.46 6.30
C PHE A 163 8.27 26.17 6.56
N GLY A 164 7.79 26.25 7.80
CA GLY A 164 6.58 26.97 8.18
C GLY A 164 5.29 26.33 7.66
N PHE A 165 5.25 25.03 7.45
CA PHE A 165 4.00 24.32 7.16
C PHE A 165 3.09 24.34 8.39
N SER A 166 1.78 24.52 8.18
CA SER A 166 0.78 24.40 9.25
C SER A 166 0.28 22.96 9.36
N GLU A 167 -0.23 22.61 10.53
CA GLU A 167 -0.84 21.30 10.80
C GLU A 167 -2.30 21.18 10.26
N ASP A 168 -2.72 22.07 9.36
CA ASP A 168 -4.10 22.13 8.82
C ASP A 168 -4.35 21.14 7.66
#